data_7c3c203c33533ed2da663cd51400b3f1
#
_entry.id   7c3c203c33533ed2da663cd51400b3f1
#
_cell.length_a   1.000
_cell.length_b   1.000
_cell.length_c   1.000
_cell.angle_alpha   90.00
_cell.angle_beta   90.00
_cell.angle_gamma   90.00
#
_symmetry.space_group_name_H-M   'P 1'
#
loop_
_entity.id
_entity.type
_entity.pdbx_description
1 polymer ?
#
loop_
_entity_poly.entity_id
_entity_poly.type
_entity_poly.pdbx_seq_one_letter_code
_entity_poly.pdbx_strand_id
1 'polypeptide(L)'
;ALYSLDPVEYGNFEVATNYNLDSTVRMTGFEFDYRQALTFLPSWAQGVQVFFNASSLRTIGDGAANLAGFVPRSGSWGWSLTRPRYTLRMNWNYRGAARESLIAASPRSIAPGTYNWEAKRLYLDVTAEYNLRKNLTLFANMRNVNDQTQDSKVYGPDTPDYAKFRQRVDYGAAWTFGLRGSY
;
A
#
# COMPACT_ATOMS: atom_id res chain seq x y z
N ALA A 1 -19.95 -30.24 -6.49
CA ALA A 1 -19.03 -30.23 -5.35
C ALA A 1 -17.67 -30.68 -5.85
N LEU A 2 -16.59 -29.91 -5.57
CA LEU A 2 -15.21 -30.27 -5.95
C LEU A 2 -14.68 -31.48 -5.17
N TYR A 3 -15.28 -31.78 -4.02
CA TYR A 3 -14.94 -32.92 -3.18
C TYR A 3 -16.21 -33.58 -2.67
N SER A 4 -16.34 -34.88 -2.88
CA SER A 4 -17.37 -35.68 -2.27
C SER A 4 -16.79 -36.32 -1.01
N LEU A 5 -16.82 -35.57 0.10
CA LEU A 5 -16.41 -36.07 1.40
C LEU A 5 -17.59 -36.78 2.07
N ASP A 6 -17.30 -37.87 2.80
CA ASP A 6 -18.30 -38.54 3.61
C ASP A 6 -18.81 -37.61 4.72
N PRO A 7 -20.11 -37.23 4.70
CA PRO A 7 -20.66 -36.31 5.69
C PRO A 7 -20.66 -36.87 7.12
N VAL A 8 -20.58 -38.20 7.29
CA VAL A 8 -20.53 -38.84 8.60
C VAL A 8 -19.12 -38.66 9.20
N GLU A 9 -18.08 -38.79 8.39
CA GLU A 9 -16.69 -38.70 8.83
C GLU A 9 -16.23 -37.26 8.91
N TYR A 10 -16.61 -36.42 7.92
CA TYR A 10 -16.05 -35.08 7.74
C TYR A 10 -17.07 -33.94 7.95
N GLY A 11 -18.31 -34.25 8.43
CA GLY A 11 -19.37 -33.26 8.58
C GLY A 11 -19.05 -32.09 9.55
N ASN A 12 -18.09 -32.25 10.43
CA ASN A 12 -17.64 -31.22 11.38
C ASN A 12 -16.37 -30.49 10.95
N PHE A 13 -15.84 -30.80 9.75
CA PHE A 13 -14.64 -30.16 9.24
C PHE A 13 -14.99 -28.98 8.32
N GLU A 14 -14.34 -27.84 8.50
CA GLU A 14 -14.36 -26.74 7.56
C GLU A 14 -13.30 -26.98 6.46
N VAL A 15 -13.74 -27.08 5.21
CA VAL A 15 -12.85 -27.29 4.07
C VAL A 15 -12.64 -25.97 3.35
N ALA A 16 -11.38 -25.47 3.33
CA ALA A 16 -10.98 -24.33 2.54
C ALA A 16 -10.16 -24.77 1.33
N THR A 17 -10.54 -24.34 0.14
CA THR A 17 -9.82 -24.62 -1.09
C THR A 17 -9.84 -23.45 -2.04
N ASN A 18 -8.83 -23.38 -2.90
CA ASN A 18 -8.77 -22.40 -3.99
C ASN A 18 -9.41 -23.02 -5.25
N TYR A 19 -10.19 -22.22 -5.96
CA TYR A 19 -10.77 -22.61 -7.24
C TYR A 19 -10.65 -21.47 -8.25
N ASN A 20 -10.64 -21.79 -9.52
CA ASN A 20 -10.66 -20.79 -10.57
C ASN A 20 -12.05 -20.17 -10.68
N LEU A 21 -12.12 -18.88 -10.98
CA LEU A 21 -13.38 -18.21 -11.26
C LEU A 21 -13.97 -18.76 -12.56
N ASP A 22 -15.30 -18.98 -12.59
CA ASP A 22 -16.03 -19.44 -13.77
C ASP A 22 -16.19 -18.33 -14.83
N SER A 23 -15.90 -17.08 -14.46
CA SER A 23 -16.01 -15.90 -15.30
C SER A 23 -14.67 -15.19 -15.49
N THR A 24 -14.49 -14.56 -16.66
CA THR A 24 -13.29 -13.77 -16.96
C THR A 24 -13.32 -12.45 -16.23
N VAL A 25 -12.25 -12.16 -15.48
CA VAL A 25 -12.00 -10.83 -14.93
C VAL A 25 -10.93 -10.14 -15.75
N ARG A 26 -11.26 -8.95 -16.23
CA ARG A 26 -10.33 -8.09 -17.00
C ARG A 26 -9.85 -6.95 -16.11
N MET A 27 -8.54 -6.71 -16.11
CA MET A 27 -7.94 -5.54 -15.50
C MET A 27 -7.50 -4.56 -16.60
N THR A 28 -7.87 -3.30 -16.45
CA THR A 28 -7.50 -2.23 -17.37
C THR A 28 -7.10 -0.99 -16.58
N GLY A 29 -6.20 -0.19 -17.14
CA GLY A 29 -5.76 1.05 -16.50
C GLY A 29 -4.61 1.69 -17.22
N PHE A 30 -3.98 2.64 -16.56
CA PHE A 30 -2.77 3.28 -17.05
C PHE A 30 -1.78 3.45 -15.91
N GLU A 31 -0.50 3.51 -16.28
CA GLU A 31 0.62 3.78 -15.42
C GLU A 31 1.43 4.93 -16.00
N PHE A 32 1.95 5.78 -15.14
CA PHE A 32 2.78 6.91 -15.51
C PHE A 32 4.02 6.93 -14.63
N ASP A 33 5.19 7.06 -15.26
CA ASP A 33 6.48 7.26 -14.57
C ASP A 33 7.18 8.49 -15.17
N TYR A 34 7.68 9.34 -14.28
CA TYR A 34 8.42 10.53 -14.65
C TYR A 34 9.60 10.73 -13.72
N ARG A 35 10.78 11.02 -14.32
CA ARG A 35 12.00 11.40 -13.58
C ARG A 35 12.70 12.52 -14.32
N GLN A 36 13.10 13.55 -13.58
CA GLN A 36 13.78 14.71 -14.12
C GLN A 36 14.90 15.17 -13.21
N ALA A 37 16.11 15.21 -13.73
CA ALA A 37 17.22 15.93 -13.11
C ALA A 37 17.05 17.44 -13.39
N LEU A 38 17.05 18.26 -12.35
CA LEU A 38 16.84 19.71 -12.46
C LEU A 38 18.18 20.41 -12.71
N THR A 39 18.72 20.23 -13.91
CA THR A 39 20.06 20.73 -14.29
C THR A 39 20.13 22.27 -14.45
N PHE A 40 18.99 22.91 -14.61
CA PHE A 40 18.87 24.36 -14.75
C PHE A 40 18.94 25.12 -13.40
N LEU A 41 18.99 24.40 -12.28
CA LEU A 41 19.05 25.00 -10.95
C LEU A 41 20.43 25.63 -10.70
N PRO A 42 20.48 26.70 -9.87
CA PRO A 42 21.74 27.33 -9.49
C PRO A 42 22.67 26.34 -8.78
N SER A 43 23.96 26.67 -8.70
CA SER A 43 25.02 25.76 -8.21
C SER A 43 24.74 25.19 -6.80
N TRP A 44 24.09 25.95 -5.93
CA TRP A 44 23.71 25.49 -4.59
C TRP A 44 22.60 24.43 -4.59
N ALA A 45 21.76 24.36 -5.64
CA ALA A 45 20.69 23.38 -5.79
C ALA A 45 20.94 22.35 -6.89
N GLN A 46 22.13 22.33 -7.52
CA GLN A 46 22.49 21.28 -8.47
C GLN A 46 22.48 19.91 -7.80
N GLY A 47 22.14 18.85 -8.57
CA GLY A 47 22.02 17.48 -8.07
C GLY A 47 20.64 17.16 -7.52
N VAL A 48 19.67 18.07 -7.66
CA VAL A 48 18.25 17.78 -7.37
C VAL A 48 17.65 17.00 -8.54
N GLN A 49 16.96 15.94 -8.19
CA GLN A 49 16.12 15.14 -9.09
C GLN A 49 14.73 15.00 -8.48
N VAL A 50 13.71 15.16 -9.30
CA VAL A 50 12.32 14.89 -8.94
C VAL A 50 11.85 13.61 -9.62
N PHE A 51 10.92 12.92 -9.00
CA PHE A 51 10.28 11.74 -9.58
C PHE A 51 8.81 11.71 -9.20
N PHE A 52 8.02 11.12 -10.08
CA PHE A 52 6.60 10.89 -9.89
C PHE A 52 6.21 9.58 -10.59
N ASN A 53 5.52 8.71 -9.86
CA ASN A 53 4.95 7.49 -10.40
C ASN A 53 3.49 7.40 -9.95
N ALA A 54 2.59 7.04 -10.85
CA ALA A 54 1.19 6.84 -10.51
C ALA A 54 0.58 5.72 -11.35
N SER A 55 -0.29 4.94 -10.73
CA SER A 55 -1.11 3.95 -11.40
C SER A 55 -2.59 4.15 -11.08
N SER A 56 -3.43 3.92 -12.07
CA SER A 56 -4.88 3.88 -11.92
C SER A 56 -5.43 2.69 -12.68
N LEU A 57 -5.94 1.72 -11.94
CA LEU A 57 -6.39 0.43 -12.44
C LEU A 57 -7.87 0.23 -12.09
N ARG A 58 -8.58 -0.50 -12.92
CA ARG A 58 -9.94 -0.95 -12.65
C ARG A 58 -10.12 -2.40 -13.08
N THR A 59 -10.97 -3.10 -12.38
CA THR A 59 -11.39 -4.47 -12.70
C THR A 59 -12.78 -4.46 -13.31
N ILE A 60 -13.02 -5.31 -14.30
CA ILE A 60 -14.28 -5.45 -15.03
C ILE A 60 -14.61 -6.93 -15.12
N GLY A 61 -15.87 -7.29 -14.90
CA GLY A 61 -16.36 -8.68 -14.92
C GLY A 61 -17.03 -9.07 -13.61
N ASP A 62 -17.86 -10.09 -13.65
CA ASP A 62 -18.66 -10.54 -12.50
C ASP A 62 -17.80 -11.03 -11.34
N GLY A 63 -16.65 -11.65 -11.64
CA GLY A 63 -15.67 -12.08 -10.64
C GLY A 63 -14.84 -10.95 -10.03
N ALA A 64 -14.91 -9.71 -10.54
CA ALA A 64 -14.12 -8.57 -10.04
C ALA A 64 -14.43 -8.26 -8.55
N ALA A 65 -15.62 -8.62 -8.09
CA ALA A 65 -16.02 -8.51 -6.69
C ALA A 65 -15.18 -9.37 -5.73
N ASN A 66 -14.55 -10.42 -6.23
CA ASN A 66 -13.80 -11.37 -5.39
C ASN A 66 -12.29 -11.08 -5.32
N LEU A 67 -11.82 -10.01 -5.97
CA LEU A 67 -10.42 -9.58 -5.90
C LEU A 67 -10.17 -8.78 -4.62
N ALA A 68 -10.01 -9.48 -3.49
CA ALA A 68 -9.65 -8.88 -2.22
C ALA A 68 -8.23 -8.28 -2.29
N GLY A 69 -8.04 -7.12 -1.64
CA GLY A 69 -6.75 -6.43 -1.60
C GLY A 69 -6.37 -5.65 -2.87
N PHE A 70 -7.24 -5.64 -3.90
CA PHE A 70 -7.00 -4.88 -5.11
C PHE A 70 -6.97 -3.36 -4.81
N VAL A 71 -5.85 -2.72 -5.15
CA VAL A 71 -5.64 -1.28 -4.96
C VAL A 71 -5.86 -0.55 -6.29
N PRO A 72 -6.98 0.16 -6.47
CA PRO A 72 -7.31 0.79 -7.73
C PRO A 72 -6.43 1.99 -8.07
N ARG A 73 -5.83 2.63 -7.08
CA ARG A 73 -4.98 3.81 -7.28
C ARG A 73 -3.79 3.77 -6.34
N SER A 74 -2.60 3.94 -6.90
CA SER A 74 -1.38 4.10 -6.11
C SER A 74 -0.46 5.11 -6.77
N GLY A 75 0.48 5.63 -6.02
CA GLY A 75 1.48 6.54 -6.56
C GLY A 75 2.59 6.83 -5.57
N SER A 76 3.73 7.19 -6.09
CA SER A 76 4.84 7.70 -5.30
C SER A 76 5.44 8.91 -5.99
N TRP A 77 5.84 9.89 -5.21
CA TRP A 77 6.52 11.08 -5.70
C TRP A 77 7.48 11.62 -4.68
N GLY A 78 8.40 12.40 -5.16
CA GLY A 78 9.39 12.97 -4.27
C GLY A 78 10.54 13.62 -5.00
N TRP A 79 11.57 13.88 -4.21
CA TRP A 79 12.81 14.44 -4.73
C TRP A 79 14.01 13.84 -4.01
N SER A 80 15.15 13.91 -4.67
CA SER A 80 16.45 13.60 -4.08
C SER A 80 17.44 14.71 -4.41
N LEU A 81 18.33 14.98 -3.46
CA LEU A 81 19.48 15.86 -3.63
C LEU A 81 20.73 15.02 -3.42
N THR A 82 21.53 14.86 -4.46
CA THR A 82 22.80 14.12 -4.41
C THR A 82 23.98 15.05 -4.57
N ARG A 83 24.90 15.01 -3.61
CA ARG A 83 26.13 15.77 -3.57
C ARG A 83 27.30 14.82 -3.30
N PRO A 84 28.55 15.22 -3.56
CA PRO A 84 29.72 14.37 -3.31
C PRO A 84 29.81 13.85 -1.86
N ARG A 85 29.36 14.64 -0.90
CA ARG A 85 29.42 14.29 0.52
C ARG A 85 28.12 13.80 1.14
N TYR A 86 26.95 14.10 0.54
CA TYR A 86 25.66 13.73 1.13
C TYR A 86 24.61 13.47 0.08
N THR A 87 23.67 12.63 0.44
CA THR A 87 22.43 12.38 -0.30
C THR A 87 21.27 12.56 0.66
N LEU A 88 20.24 13.28 0.20
CA LEU A 88 18.98 13.44 0.89
C LEU A 88 17.86 13.04 -0.05
N ARG A 89 16.90 12.26 0.42
CA ARG A 89 15.73 11.85 -0.35
C ARG A 89 14.48 11.97 0.49
N MET A 90 13.41 12.52 -0.09
CA MET A 90 12.06 12.52 0.44
C MET A 90 11.14 11.81 -0.53
N ASN A 91 10.32 10.91 -0.02
CA ASN A 91 9.41 10.12 -0.81
C ASN A 91 8.04 10.05 -0.16
N TRP A 92 7.01 10.45 -0.89
CA TRP A 92 5.62 10.25 -0.54
C TRP A 92 5.09 9.02 -1.25
N ASN A 93 4.45 8.12 -0.49
CA ASN A 93 3.86 6.88 -0.99
C ASN A 93 2.36 6.91 -0.72
N TYR A 94 1.58 7.03 -1.76
CA TYR A 94 0.12 6.99 -1.69
C TYR A 94 -0.40 5.60 -2.07
N ARG A 95 -1.29 5.08 -1.25
CA ARG A 95 -2.09 3.89 -1.54
C ARG A 95 -3.57 4.26 -1.38
N GLY A 96 -4.36 4.06 -2.43
CA GLY A 96 -5.80 4.25 -2.40
C GLY A 96 -6.50 3.24 -1.50
N ALA A 97 -7.77 3.46 -1.22
CA ALA A 97 -8.58 2.50 -0.50
C ALA A 97 -8.68 1.19 -1.28
N ALA A 98 -8.59 0.08 -0.57
CA ALA A 98 -8.71 -1.27 -1.12
C ALA A 98 -9.87 -2.01 -0.46
N ARG A 99 -10.70 -2.69 -1.27
CA ARG A 99 -11.69 -3.62 -0.76
C ARG A 99 -10.99 -4.93 -0.40
N GLU A 100 -11.23 -5.37 0.81
CA GLU A 100 -10.69 -6.60 1.35
C GLU A 100 -11.75 -7.73 1.36
N SER A 101 -11.74 -8.57 2.35
CA SER A 101 -12.62 -9.73 2.48
C SER A 101 -14.10 -9.37 2.62
N LEU A 102 -14.94 -10.20 2.05
CA LEU A 102 -16.37 -10.23 2.31
C LEU A 102 -16.60 -10.61 3.79
N ILE A 103 -17.51 -9.91 4.45
CA ILE A 103 -17.94 -10.27 5.79
C ILE A 103 -19.17 -11.17 5.66
N ALA A 104 -19.16 -12.30 6.37
CA ALA A 104 -20.29 -13.21 6.38
C ALA A 104 -21.56 -12.50 6.86
N ALA A 105 -22.63 -12.62 6.08
CA ALA A 105 -23.91 -12.03 6.44
C ALA A 105 -24.48 -12.65 7.72
N SER A 106 -25.09 -11.81 8.55
CA SER A 106 -25.81 -12.25 9.75
C SER A 106 -27.21 -11.67 9.72
N PRO A 107 -28.28 -12.51 9.90
CA PRO A 107 -29.65 -12.04 9.78
C PRO A 107 -30.03 -10.87 10.71
N ARG A 108 -29.24 -10.66 11.78
CA ARG A 108 -29.53 -9.65 12.80
C ARG A 108 -28.64 -8.39 12.74
N SER A 109 -27.52 -8.42 12.03
CA SER A 109 -26.54 -7.36 12.18
C SER A 109 -25.70 -7.03 10.95
N ILE A 110 -25.59 -7.92 9.97
CA ILE A 110 -24.69 -7.71 8.81
C ILE A 110 -25.44 -8.05 7.52
N ALA A 111 -25.68 -7.05 6.70
CA ALA A 111 -26.31 -7.21 5.40
C ALA A 111 -25.38 -7.96 4.42
N PRO A 112 -25.94 -8.79 3.51
CA PRO A 112 -25.17 -9.35 2.41
C PRO A 112 -24.47 -8.26 1.58
N GLY A 113 -23.25 -8.52 1.10
CA GLY A 113 -22.46 -7.53 0.36
C GLY A 113 -21.73 -6.52 1.22
N THR A 114 -21.54 -6.82 2.49
CA THR A 114 -20.71 -6.02 3.40
C THR A 114 -19.26 -6.49 3.35
N TYR A 115 -18.33 -5.55 3.16
CA TYR A 115 -16.90 -5.82 2.99
C TYR A 115 -16.05 -5.07 4.01
N ASN A 116 -14.93 -5.67 4.34
CA ASN A 116 -13.82 -4.96 4.96
C ASN A 116 -13.10 -4.11 3.89
N TRP A 117 -12.58 -2.96 4.33
CA TRP A 117 -11.84 -2.04 3.50
C TRP A 117 -10.61 -1.54 4.24
N GLU A 118 -9.49 -1.49 3.57
CA GLU A 118 -8.38 -0.63 3.99
C GLU A 118 -8.64 0.80 3.52
N ALA A 119 -8.48 1.77 4.42
CA ALA A 119 -8.57 3.18 4.07
C ALA A 119 -7.36 3.62 3.22
N LYS A 120 -7.54 4.68 2.45
CA LYS A 120 -6.41 5.33 1.78
C LYS A 120 -5.37 5.82 2.78
N ARG A 121 -4.09 5.77 2.40
CA ARG A 121 -2.97 6.22 3.23
C ARG A 121 -1.88 6.92 2.41
N LEU A 122 -1.18 7.84 3.04
CA LEU A 122 -0.07 8.58 2.46
C LEU A 122 1.10 8.59 3.45
N TYR A 123 2.15 7.86 3.16
CA TYR A 123 3.37 7.83 3.95
C TYR A 123 4.40 8.80 3.41
N LEU A 124 5.12 9.46 4.32
CA LEU A 124 6.33 10.22 4.02
C LEU A 124 7.52 9.48 4.59
N ASP A 125 8.46 9.14 3.71
CA ASP A 125 9.74 8.53 4.07
C ASP A 125 10.89 9.51 3.75
N VAL A 126 11.88 9.57 4.62
CA VAL A 126 13.07 10.41 4.46
C VAL A 126 14.30 9.55 4.64
N THR A 127 15.24 9.67 3.70
CA THR A 127 16.55 9.02 3.78
C THR A 127 17.63 10.07 3.67
N ALA A 128 18.62 10.01 4.55
CA ALA A 128 19.79 10.86 4.54
C ALA A 128 21.06 10.01 4.65
N GLU A 129 22.07 10.33 3.84
CA GLU A 129 23.39 9.73 3.91
C GLU A 129 24.46 10.83 3.90
N TYR A 130 25.51 10.63 4.68
CA TYR A 130 26.64 11.52 4.73
C TYR A 130 27.96 10.74 4.69
N ASN A 131 28.78 10.99 3.67
CA ASN A 131 30.08 10.38 3.49
C ASN A 131 31.11 11.05 4.39
N LEU A 132 31.42 10.44 5.52
CA LEU A 132 32.44 10.90 6.46
C LEU A 132 33.84 10.77 5.84
N ARG A 133 34.07 9.64 5.16
CA ARG A 133 35.29 9.32 4.39
C ARG A 133 34.89 8.55 3.12
N LYS A 134 35.83 8.29 2.21
CA LYS A 134 35.59 7.51 0.98
C LYS A 134 34.98 6.12 1.25
N ASN A 135 35.34 5.54 2.39
CA ASN A 135 34.92 4.20 2.81
C ASN A 135 34.04 4.17 4.07
N LEU A 136 33.52 5.32 4.53
CA LEU A 136 32.70 5.40 5.72
C LEU A 136 31.54 6.39 5.53
N THR A 137 30.31 5.88 5.61
CA THR A 137 29.07 6.62 5.43
C THR A 137 28.19 6.51 6.68
N LEU A 138 27.75 7.64 7.18
CA LEU A 138 26.65 7.73 8.15
C LEU A 138 25.32 7.72 7.38
N PHE A 139 24.33 6.98 7.85
CA PHE A 139 23.00 6.99 7.26
C PHE A 139 21.89 7.13 8.30
N ALA A 140 20.77 7.69 7.88
CA ALA A 140 19.53 7.79 8.62
C ALA A 140 18.37 7.47 7.68
N ASN A 141 17.52 6.52 8.07
CA ASN A 141 16.27 6.21 7.38
C ASN A 141 15.11 6.44 8.34
N MET A 142 14.16 7.25 7.89
CA MET A 142 12.97 7.61 8.64
C MET A 142 11.76 7.23 7.81
N ARG A 143 10.95 6.30 8.30
CA ARG A 143 9.73 5.83 7.65
C ARG A 143 8.52 6.37 8.37
N ASN A 144 7.49 6.67 7.60
CA ASN A 144 6.22 7.19 8.14
C ASN A 144 6.42 8.44 9.02
N VAL A 145 7.23 9.41 8.55
CA VAL A 145 7.57 10.62 9.31
C VAL A 145 6.33 11.47 9.65
N ASN A 146 5.30 11.37 8.83
CA ASN A 146 4.03 12.06 9.02
C ASN A 146 3.05 11.31 9.94
N ASP A 147 3.49 10.23 10.58
CA ASP A 147 2.73 9.43 11.55
C ASP A 147 1.33 9.01 11.05
N GLN A 148 1.30 8.56 9.79
CA GLN A 148 0.07 8.12 9.16
C GLN A 148 -0.39 6.78 9.74
N THR A 149 -1.59 6.75 10.30
CA THR A 149 -2.23 5.54 10.80
C THR A 149 -2.83 4.69 9.68
N GLN A 150 -3.07 3.41 9.96
CA GLN A 150 -3.80 2.49 9.08
C GLN A 150 -5.21 2.28 9.63
N ASP A 151 -6.20 2.76 8.90
CA ASP A 151 -7.60 2.59 9.26
C ASP A 151 -8.22 1.46 8.44
N SER A 152 -8.91 0.56 9.12
CA SER A 152 -9.82 -0.41 8.52
C SER A 152 -11.25 0.06 8.69
N LYS A 153 -12.05 -0.17 7.65
CA LYS A 153 -13.46 0.26 7.60
C LYS A 153 -14.35 -0.90 7.14
N VAL A 154 -15.62 -0.76 7.40
CA VAL A 154 -16.66 -1.68 6.94
C VAL A 154 -17.65 -0.90 6.08
N TYR A 155 -17.93 -1.39 4.89
CA TYR A 155 -18.98 -0.85 4.03
C TYR A 155 -19.88 -1.96 3.52
N GLY A 156 -21.17 -1.74 3.65
CA GLY A 156 -22.25 -2.58 3.15
C GLY A 156 -23.48 -1.73 2.86
N PRO A 157 -24.52 -2.32 2.23
CA PRO A 157 -25.74 -1.60 1.86
C PRO A 157 -26.42 -0.87 3.05
N ASP A 158 -26.38 -1.48 4.22
CA ASP A 158 -27.07 -0.99 5.43
C ASP A 158 -26.08 -0.53 6.52
N THR A 159 -24.81 -0.30 6.18
CA THR A 159 -23.82 0.13 7.18
C THR A 159 -23.97 1.63 7.46
N PRO A 160 -24.46 2.03 8.65
CA PRO A 160 -24.59 3.44 8.99
C PRO A 160 -23.23 4.11 9.16
N ASP A 161 -23.15 5.43 9.01
CA ASP A 161 -21.88 6.18 9.01
C ASP A 161 -21.07 5.99 10.30
N TYR A 162 -21.72 5.92 11.44
CA TYR A 162 -21.06 5.71 12.73
C TYR A 162 -20.46 4.32 12.91
N ALA A 163 -20.93 3.32 12.14
CA ALA A 163 -20.45 1.94 12.19
C ALA A 163 -19.40 1.61 11.11
N LYS A 164 -19.05 2.56 10.24
CA LYS A 164 -18.07 2.34 9.16
C LYS A 164 -16.66 2.20 9.66
N PHE A 165 -16.29 2.84 10.76
CA PHE A 165 -14.96 2.70 11.35
C PHE A 165 -14.86 1.37 12.10
N ARG A 166 -13.84 0.58 11.78
CA ARG A 166 -13.61 -0.73 12.42
C ARG A 166 -12.42 -0.73 13.34
N GLN A 167 -11.28 -0.30 12.85
CA GLN A 167 -10.01 -0.38 13.56
C GLN A 167 -9.03 0.68 13.07
N ARG A 168 -8.24 1.19 13.98
CA ARG A 168 -7.03 1.98 13.69
C ARG A 168 -5.83 1.26 14.22
N VAL A 169 -4.80 1.12 13.39
CA VAL A 169 -3.49 0.65 13.79
C VAL A 169 -2.51 1.80 13.62
N ASP A 170 -1.81 2.11 14.71
CA ASP A 170 -0.78 3.13 14.75
C ASP A 170 0.57 2.45 14.96
N TYR A 171 1.43 2.54 13.94
CA TYR A 171 2.79 1.99 13.99
C TYR A 171 3.82 3.05 14.35
N GLY A 172 3.42 4.33 14.41
CA GLY A 172 4.31 5.44 14.61
C GLY A 172 5.31 5.65 13.46
N ALA A 173 6.26 6.53 13.69
CA ALA A 173 7.41 6.74 12.82
C ALA A 173 8.58 5.82 13.21
N ALA A 174 9.15 5.11 12.24
CA ALA A 174 10.29 4.23 12.45
C ALA A 174 11.61 4.91 12.04
N TRP A 175 12.60 4.90 12.91
CA TRP A 175 13.90 5.54 12.74
C TRP A 175 15.02 4.52 12.79
N THR A 176 15.90 4.55 11.81
CA THR A 176 17.07 3.70 11.74
C THR A 176 18.31 4.55 11.44
N PHE A 177 19.31 4.43 12.27
CA PHE A 177 20.60 5.12 12.10
C PHE A 177 21.74 4.11 12.09
N GLY A 178 22.79 4.39 11.35
CA GLY A 178 23.92 3.52 11.33
C GLY A 178 25.12 4.07 10.60
N LEU A 179 26.20 3.29 10.67
CA LEU A 179 27.42 3.49 9.90
C LEU A 179 27.59 2.32 8.93
N ARG A 180 27.96 2.63 7.70
CA ARG A 180 28.32 1.66 6.66
C ARG A 180 29.74 1.88 6.25
N GLY A 181 30.60 0.86 6.36
CA GLY A 181 31.98 0.89 5.97
C GLY A 181 32.31 -0.17 4.93
N SER A 182 33.32 0.14 4.06
CA SER A 182 33.97 -0.82 3.16
C SER A 182 35.48 -0.80 3.41
N TYR A 183 36.13 -1.92 3.34
CA TYR A 183 37.59 -2.09 3.44
C TYR A 183 38.16 -2.61 2.14
#